data_c581534c89758d4ef99ff2f4c57c1239
#
_entry.id   c581534c89758d4ef99ff2f4c57c1239
#
_cell.length_a   1.000
_cell.length_b   1.000
_cell.length_c   1.000
_cell.angle_alpha   90.00
_cell.angle_beta   90.00
_cell.angle_gamma   90.00
#
_symmetry.space_group_name_H-M   'P 1'
#
loop_
_entity.id
_entity.type
_entity.pdbx_description
1 polymer ?
#
loop_
_entity_poly.entity_id
_entity_poly.type
_entity_poly.pdbx_seq_one_letter_code
_entity_poly.pdbx_strand_id
1 'polypeptide(L)'
;MEIIKRDQSVQAYDRRKISRAVSAAFDSVGHPLPDMKKEAILDQVEVQIRTAAEMAPVSVEQIQDWVEQALMRQDCYEEARHYILYRQEHARLRDQIDQLCRIIPDPEILAACRQLQRDFTHPAMSLDALIQKVQAFSKEKMKRSQQLDNLIRACIELISPHTPQWEMAAARFMMIKLRRSVSQRMQQQGIRTLAEKLLYLES
;
A
#
# COMPACT_ATOMS: atom_id res chain seq x y z
N MET A 1 22.37 -2.91 -14.66
CA MET A 1 22.63 -2.60 -13.26
C MET A 1 21.42 -3.05 -12.44
N GLU A 2 21.66 -3.69 -11.32
CA GLU A 2 20.63 -4.23 -10.44
C GLU A 2 20.48 -3.39 -9.17
N ILE A 3 19.27 -3.35 -8.66
CA ILE A 3 18.91 -2.56 -7.48
C ILE A 3 18.21 -3.49 -6.48
N ILE A 4 18.59 -3.37 -5.21
CA ILE A 4 17.96 -4.11 -4.11
C ILE A 4 16.71 -3.36 -3.66
N LYS A 5 15.58 -4.06 -3.69
CA LYS A 5 14.33 -3.57 -3.09
C LYS A 5 14.33 -3.79 -1.58
N ARG A 6 13.33 -3.21 -0.91
CA ARG A 6 13.13 -3.33 0.55
C ARG A 6 12.88 -4.76 1.01
N ASP A 7 12.23 -5.58 0.17
CA ASP A 7 11.98 -7.00 0.41
C ASP A 7 13.18 -7.90 0.07
N GLN A 8 14.37 -7.31 -0.11
CA GLN A 8 15.63 -7.93 -0.52
C GLN A 8 15.59 -8.54 -1.94
N SER A 9 14.49 -8.39 -2.67
CA SER A 9 14.45 -8.81 -4.07
C SER A 9 15.27 -7.87 -4.95
N VAL A 10 15.83 -8.43 -6.02
CA VAL A 10 16.66 -7.70 -6.98
C VAL A 10 15.81 -7.31 -8.19
N GLN A 11 15.97 -6.09 -8.66
CA GLN A 11 15.28 -5.56 -9.84
C GLN A 11 16.25 -4.81 -10.74
N ALA A 12 16.03 -4.88 -12.06
CA ALA A 12 16.74 -4.04 -13.00
C ALA A 12 16.45 -2.55 -12.74
N TYR A 13 17.51 -1.73 -12.85
CA TYR A 13 17.38 -0.27 -12.79
C TYR A 13 16.51 0.26 -13.94
N ASP A 14 15.58 1.16 -13.62
CA ASP A 14 14.72 1.83 -14.60
C ASP A 14 14.68 3.34 -14.31
N ARG A 15 15.43 4.14 -15.11
CA ARG A 15 15.45 5.61 -15.05
C ARG A 15 14.04 6.22 -15.09
N ARG A 16 13.11 5.61 -15.82
CA ARG A 16 11.74 6.13 -15.96
C ARG A 16 10.99 6.19 -14.62
N LYS A 17 11.33 5.33 -13.65
CA LYS A 17 10.74 5.36 -12.31
C LYS A 17 11.16 6.62 -11.56
N ILE A 18 12.44 7.01 -11.65
CA ILE A 18 12.95 8.24 -11.04
C ILE A 18 12.35 9.44 -11.73
N SER A 19 12.34 9.45 -13.07
CA SER A 19 11.74 10.52 -13.88
C SER A 19 10.27 10.77 -13.49
N ARG A 20 9.47 9.71 -13.33
CA ARG A 20 8.06 9.83 -12.88
C ARG A 20 7.96 10.38 -11.46
N ALA A 21 8.82 9.95 -10.54
CA ALA A 21 8.81 10.41 -9.16
C ALA A 21 9.18 11.91 -9.07
N VAL A 22 10.17 12.36 -9.85
CA VAL A 22 10.54 13.78 -9.96
C VAL A 22 9.38 14.57 -10.56
N SER A 23 8.79 14.12 -11.68
CA SER A 23 7.64 14.82 -12.29
C SER A 23 6.47 14.93 -11.32
N ALA A 24 6.13 13.87 -10.60
CA ALA A 24 5.06 13.89 -9.61
C ALA A 24 5.30 14.86 -8.45
N ALA A 25 6.56 15.07 -8.04
CA ALA A 25 6.90 16.08 -7.04
C ALA A 25 6.60 17.51 -7.53
N PHE A 26 6.95 17.83 -8.79
CA PHE A 26 6.62 19.13 -9.41
C PHE A 26 5.12 19.31 -9.61
N ASP A 27 4.43 18.27 -10.11
CA ASP A 27 2.97 18.31 -10.31
C ASP A 27 2.24 18.56 -8.97
N SER A 28 2.74 18.03 -7.86
CA SER A 28 2.12 18.17 -6.53
C SER A 28 2.15 19.59 -5.98
N VAL A 29 3.09 20.42 -6.42
CA VAL A 29 3.18 21.87 -6.07
C VAL A 29 2.65 22.77 -7.19
N GLY A 30 2.25 22.20 -8.32
CA GLY A 30 1.76 22.95 -9.47
C GLY A 30 2.86 23.73 -10.21
N HIS A 31 4.12 23.37 -10.02
CA HIS A 31 5.25 24.03 -10.65
C HIS A 31 5.58 23.36 -11.99
N PRO A 32 5.92 24.14 -13.04
CA PRO A 32 6.40 23.58 -14.30
C PRO A 32 7.78 22.93 -14.11
N LEU A 33 7.96 21.74 -14.67
CA LEU A 33 9.26 21.07 -14.70
C LEU A 33 9.90 21.23 -16.08
N PRO A 34 10.84 22.18 -16.26
CA PRO A 34 11.57 22.33 -17.52
C PRO A 34 12.40 21.07 -17.81
N ASP A 35 12.44 20.64 -19.07
CA ASP A 35 13.16 19.42 -19.48
C ASP A 35 14.65 19.48 -19.10
N MET A 36 15.32 20.62 -19.27
CA MET A 36 16.71 20.80 -18.83
C MET A 36 16.91 20.55 -17.34
N LYS A 37 15.98 21.06 -16.51
CA LYS A 37 16.06 20.87 -15.05
C LYS A 37 15.80 19.42 -14.66
N LYS A 38 14.84 18.80 -15.33
CA LYS A 38 14.54 17.37 -15.16
C LYS A 38 15.75 16.50 -15.49
N GLU A 39 16.36 16.70 -16.65
CA GLU A 39 17.54 15.94 -17.06
C GLU A 39 18.72 16.18 -16.09
N ALA A 40 18.97 17.42 -15.64
CA ALA A 40 20.01 17.73 -14.68
C ALA A 40 19.82 16.97 -13.34
N ILE A 41 18.58 16.88 -12.84
CA ILE A 41 18.25 16.09 -11.63
C ILE A 41 18.51 14.60 -11.87
N LEU A 42 18.03 14.07 -13.00
CA LEU A 42 18.19 12.65 -13.34
C LEU A 42 19.66 12.26 -13.52
N ASP A 43 20.44 13.07 -14.23
CA ASP A 43 21.86 12.82 -14.49
C ASP A 43 22.66 12.84 -13.16
N GLN A 44 22.34 13.79 -12.27
CA GLN A 44 22.97 13.88 -10.97
C GLN A 44 22.71 12.63 -10.12
N VAL A 45 21.49 12.12 -10.12
CA VAL A 45 21.14 10.86 -9.45
C VAL A 45 21.86 9.67 -10.09
N GLU A 46 21.90 9.61 -11.44
CA GLU A 46 22.57 8.52 -12.14
C GLU A 46 24.08 8.45 -11.87
N VAL A 47 24.75 9.60 -11.79
CA VAL A 47 26.16 9.63 -11.41
C VAL A 47 26.38 9.00 -10.04
N GLN A 48 25.54 9.33 -9.06
CA GLN A 48 25.64 8.75 -7.72
C GLN A 48 25.36 7.24 -7.72
N ILE A 49 24.33 6.81 -8.46
CA ILE A 49 24.01 5.39 -8.60
C ILE A 49 25.19 4.62 -9.21
N ARG A 50 25.80 5.12 -10.28
CA ARG A 50 26.93 4.46 -10.94
C ARG A 50 28.14 4.36 -10.02
N THR A 51 28.50 5.45 -9.36
CA THR A 51 29.63 5.48 -8.42
C THR A 51 29.41 4.50 -7.25
N ALA A 52 28.21 4.47 -6.67
CA ALA A 52 27.90 3.56 -5.59
C ALA A 52 27.86 2.09 -6.03
N ALA A 53 27.36 1.82 -7.24
CA ALA A 53 27.27 0.48 -7.79
C ALA A 53 28.64 -0.20 -8.05
N GLU A 54 29.71 0.59 -8.16
CA GLU A 54 31.08 0.07 -8.25
C GLU A 54 31.57 -0.51 -6.91
N MET A 55 31.01 -0.04 -5.80
CA MET A 55 31.45 -0.42 -4.45
C MET A 55 30.53 -1.46 -3.81
N ALA A 56 29.22 -1.36 -4.03
CA ALA A 56 28.22 -2.22 -3.41
C ALA A 56 26.89 -2.19 -4.18
N PRO A 57 26.03 -3.21 -4.01
CA PRO A 57 24.68 -3.17 -4.53
C PRO A 57 23.87 -1.97 -3.99
N VAL A 58 23.22 -1.24 -4.89
CA VAL A 58 22.46 -0.03 -4.56
C VAL A 58 21.03 -0.36 -4.15
N SER A 59 20.56 0.21 -3.04
CA SER A 59 19.18 0.06 -2.57
C SER A 59 18.24 1.15 -3.13
N VAL A 60 16.95 0.85 -3.14
CA VAL A 60 15.92 1.84 -3.51
C VAL A 60 15.95 3.04 -2.56
N GLU A 61 16.24 2.84 -1.28
CA GLU A 61 16.35 3.90 -0.27
C GLU A 61 17.46 4.89 -0.60
N GLN A 62 18.64 4.40 -0.95
CA GLN A 62 19.77 5.26 -1.36
C GLN A 62 19.42 6.09 -2.60
N ILE A 63 18.74 5.48 -3.58
CA ILE A 63 18.28 6.23 -4.76
C ILE A 63 17.32 7.34 -4.37
N GLN A 64 16.38 7.08 -3.47
CA GLN A 64 15.43 8.07 -2.97
C GLN A 64 16.13 9.21 -2.25
N ASP A 65 17.14 8.92 -1.44
CA ASP A 65 17.96 9.94 -0.76
C ASP A 65 18.73 10.81 -1.78
N TRP A 66 19.24 10.21 -2.84
CA TRP A 66 19.92 10.98 -3.90
C TRP A 66 18.95 11.84 -4.73
N VAL A 67 17.71 11.40 -4.94
CA VAL A 67 16.67 12.23 -5.57
C VAL A 67 16.36 13.45 -4.69
N GLU A 68 16.22 13.27 -3.38
CA GLU A 68 16.01 14.38 -2.43
C GLU A 68 17.17 15.38 -2.50
N GLN A 69 18.42 14.88 -2.45
CA GLN A 69 19.61 15.71 -2.55
C GLN A 69 19.71 16.44 -3.90
N ALA A 70 19.38 15.77 -5.00
CA ALA A 70 19.41 16.37 -6.32
C ALA A 70 18.36 17.48 -6.47
N LEU A 71 17.14 17.30 -5.95
CA LEU A 71 16.11 18.33 -5.90
C LEU A 71 16.61 19.55 -5.10
N MET A 72 17.19 19.34 -3.92
CA MET A 72 17.72 20.43 -3.09
C MET A 72 18.87 21.17 -3.76
N ARG A 73 19.77 20.48 -4.44
CA ARG A 73 20.91 21.09 -5.16
C ARG A 73 20.48 21.91 -6.39
N GLN A 74 19.28 21.64 -6.91
CA GLN A 74 18.69 22.39 -8.02
C GLN A 74 17.71 23.49 -7.52
N ASP A 75 17.81 23.86 -6.24
CA ASP A 75 16.96 24.86 -5.57
C ASP A 75 15.45 24.55 -5.65
N CYS A 76 15.09 23.27 -5.75
CA CYS A 76 13.71 22.78 -5.80
C CYS A 76 13.24 22.38 -4.38
N TYR A 77 13.25 23.33 -3.44
CA TYR A 77 13.01 23.02 -2.01
C TYR A 77 11.55 22.61 -1.72
N GLU A 78 10.58 23.22 -2.39
CA GLU A 78 9.18 22.87 -2.21
C GLU A 78 8.88 21.47 -2.74
N GLU A 79 9.38 21.17 -3.95
CA GLU A 79 9.26 19.85 -4.57
C GLU A 79 9.99 18.78 -3.75
N ALA A 80 11.18 19.08 -3.23
CA ALA A 80 11.91 18.19 -2.33
C ALA A 80 11.10 17.90 -1.06
N ARG A 81 10.50 18.93 -0.45
CA ARG A 81 9.63 18.78 0.71
C ARG A 81 8.43 17.87 0.42
N HIS A 82 7.75 18.09 -0.70
CA HIS A 82 6.61 17.26 -1.11
C HIS A 82 7.05 15.82 -1.40
N TYR A 83 8.19 15.63 -2.05
CA TYR A 83 8.76 14.31 -2.29
C TYR A 83 9.06 13.55 -0.98
N ILE A 84 9.67 14.22 0.00
CA ILE A 84 9.97 13.66 1.32
C ILE A 84 8.67 13.27 2.06
N LEU A 85 7.69 14.16 2.10
CA LEU A 85 6.39 13.89 2.76
C LEU A 85 5.66 12.72 2.10
N TYR A 86 5.62 12.69 0.76
CA TYR A 86 5.06 11.57 0.02
C TYR A 86 5.76 10.25 0.35
N ARG A 87 7.09 10.26 0.38
CA ARG A 87 7.92 9.09 0.72
C ARG A 87 7.64 8.60 2.15
N GLN A 88 7.57 9.51 3.12
CA GLN A 88 7.25 9.20 4.52
C GLN A 88 5.86 8.58 4.66
N GLU A 89 4.84 9.17 4.02
CA GLU A 89 3.48 8.64 4.06
C GLU A 89 3.41 7.24 3.45
N HIS A 90 4.04 7.01 2.30
CA HIS A 90 4.09 5.69 1.69
C HIS A 90 4.88 4.66 2.53
N ALA A 91 5.90 5.10 3.28
CA ALA A 91 6.59 4.23 4.23
C ALA A 91 5.65 3.83 5.37
N ARG A 92 4.96 4.80 5.97
CA ARG A 92 3.97 4.58 7.03
C ARG A 92 2.87 3.61 6.60
N LEU A 93 2.32 3.81 5.41
CA LEU A 93 1.26 2.95 4.86
C LEU A 93 1.74 1.49 4.67
N ARG A 94 2.98 1.29 4.24
CA ARG A 94 3.56 -0.05 4.14
C ARG A 94 3.71 -0.70 5.52
N ASP A 95 4.26 0.03 6.48
CA ASP A 95 4.43 -0.47 7.85
C ASP A 95 3.10 -0.89 8.49
N GLN A 96 2.05 -0.13 8.25
CA GLN A 96 0.69 -0.48 8.67
C GLN A 96 0.20 -1.79 8.04
N ILE A 97 0.39 -1.97 6.73
CA ILE A 97 0.03 -3.21 6.03
C ILE A 97 0.86 -4.39 6.55
N ASP A 98 2.16 -4.19 6.82
CA ASP A 98 3.03 -5.22 7.34
C ASP A 98 2.64 -5.62 8.79
N GLN A 99 2.26 -4.65 9.61
CA GLN A 99 1.69 -4.93 10.94
C GLN A 99 0.38 -5.74 10.83
N LEU A 100 -0.52 -5.34 9.94
CA LEU A 100 -1.76 -6.06 9.71
C LEU A 100 -1.51 -7.47 9.17
N CYS A 101 -0.52 -7.64 8.30
CA CYS A 101 -0.11 -8.94 7.77
C CYS A 101 0.36 -9.91 8.86
N ARG A 102 1.04 -9.41 9.88
CA ARG A 102 1.46 -10.24 11.05
C ARG A 102 0.26 -10.72 11.87
N ILE A 103 -0.79 -9.90 11.97
CA ILE A 103 -2.01 -10.23 12.73
C ILE A 103 -2.94 -11.12 11.88
N ILE A 104 -3.13 -10.77 10.62
CA ILE A 104 -4.05 -11.42 9.67
C ILE A 104 -3.29 -11.73 8.38
N PRO A 105 -2.58 -12.87 8.29
CA PRO A 105 -1.81 -13.24 7.10
C PRO A 105 -2.73 -13.79 6.00
N ASP A 106 -3.65 -12.95 5.52
CA ASP A 106 -4.65 -13.29 4.51
C ASP A 106 -4.55 -12.35 3.31
N PRO A 107 -4.10 -12.82 2.12
CA PRO A 107 -3.86 -11.97 0.97
C PRO A 107 -5.08 -11.19 0.48
N GLU A 108 -6.29 -11.78 0.54
CA GLU A 108 -7.53 -11.13 0.11
C GLU A 108 -7.89 -9.98 1.05
N ILE A 109 -7.76 -10.19 2.36
CA ILE A 109 -7.99 -9.16 3.39
C ILE A 109 -6.98 -8.02 3.23
N LEU A 110 -5.69 -8.36 3.05
CA LEU A 110 -4.64 -7.36 2.86
C LEU A 110 -4.82 -6.54 1.59
N ALA A 111 -5.29 -7.17 0.50
CA ALA A 111 -5.65 -6.46 -0.72
C ALA A 111 -6.82 -5.48 -0.50
N ALA A 112 -7.84 -5.90 0.25
CA ALA A 112 -8.96 -5.06 0.63
C ALA A 112 -8.50 -3.88 1.50
N CYS A 113 -7.60 -4.08 2.47
CA CYS A 113 -7.02 -3.01 3.30
C CYS A 113 -6.23 -2.00 2.47
N ARG A 114 -5.41 -2.45 1.51
CA ARG A 114 -4.70 -1.54 0.59
C ARG A 114 -5.66 -0.73 -0.26
N GLN A 115 -6.80 -1.29 -0.65
CA GLN A 115 -7.83 -0.56 -1.38
C GLN A 115 -8.50 0.48 -0.49
N LEU A 116 -8.85 0.13 0.75
CA LEU A 116 -9.43 1.06 1.72
C LEU A 116 -8.52 2.27 1.97
N GLN A 117 -7.20 2.07 2.09
CA GLN A 117 -6.25 3.18 2.22
C GLN A 117 -6.33 4.19 1.07
N ARG A 118 -6.56 3.72 -0.16
CA ARG A 118 -6.72 4.61 -1.32
C ARG A 118 -8.06 5.32 -1.35
N ASP A 119 -9.09 4.67 -0.83
CA ASP A 119 -10.46 5.20 -0.80
C ASP A 119 -10.67 6.17 0.40
N PHE A 120 -9.85 6.04 1.45
CA PHE A 120 -9.94 6.89 2.63
C PHE A 120 -9.18 8.21 2.42
N THR A 121 -9.92 9.25 2.12
CA THR A 121 -9.38 10.61 1.93
C THR A 121 -9.38 11.44 3.20
N HIS A 122 -10.14 11.03 4.23
CA HIS A 122 -10.28 11.79 5.47
C HIS A 122 -9.17 11.41 6.48
N PRO A 123 -8.47 12.37 7.10
CA PRO A 123 -7.35 12.11 8.02
C PRO A 123 -7.71 11.23 9.24
N ALA A 124 -8.97 11.28 9.70
CA ALA A 124 -9.46 10.44 10.80
C ALA A 124 -9.66 8.96 10.41
N MET A 125 -9.63 8.65 9.11
CA MET A 125 -9.76 7.28 8.58
C MET A 125 -8.38 6.63 8.47
N SER A 126 -7.80 6.27 9.61
CA SER A 126 -6.45 5.70 9.67
C SER A 126 -6.48 4.19 9.89
N LEU A 127 -5.66 3.45 9.15
CA LEU A 127 -5.43 2.02 9.43
C LEU A 127 -4.82 1.77 10.82
N ASP A 128 -4.15 2.76 11.42
CA ASP A 128 -3.61 2.62 12.78
C ASP A 128 -4.75 2.37 13.78
N ALA A 129 -5.87 3.10 13.66
CA ALA A 129 -7.04 2.89 14.50
C ALA A 129 -7.62 1.48 14.31
N LEU A 130 -7.68 0.99 13.07
CA LEU A 130 -8.13 -0.37 12.78
C LEU A 130 -7.17 -1.42 13.36
N ILE A 131 -5.86 -1.24 13.19
CA ILE A 131 -4.83 -2.14 13.71
C ILE A 131 -4.93 -2.25 15.24
N GLN A 132 -5.00 -1.11 15.94
CA GLN A 132 -5.15 -1.08 17.40
C GLN A 132 -6.39 -1.83 17.87
N LYS A 133 -7.54 -1.61 17.21
CA LYS A 133 -8.78 -2.31 17.53
C LYS A 133 -8.67 -3.81 17.28
N VAL A 134 -8.12 -4.22 16.13
CA VAL A 134 -7.93 -5.64 15.82
C VAL A 134 -6.98 -6.29 16.80
N GLN A 135 -5.89 -5.62 17.18
CA GLN A 135 -4.95 -6.11 18.19
C GLN A 135 -5.64 -6.34 19.55
N ALA A 136 -6.49 -5.40 19.97
CA ALA A 136 -7.24 -5.51 21.22
C ALA A 136 -8.20 -6.73 21.24
N PHE A 137 -8.71 -7.14 20.07
CA PHE A 137 -9.59 -8.31 19.96
C PHE A 137 -8.85 -9.62 19.68
N SER A 138 -7.57 -9.54 19.26
CA SER A 138 -6.80 -10.70 18.87
C SER A 138 -6.33 -11.49 20.09
N LYS A 139 -6.59 -12.80 20.06
CA LYS A 139 -6.05 -13.79 21.03
C LYS A 139 -5.01 -14.64 20.31
N GLU A 140 -4.08 -15.21 21.08
CA GLU A 140 -3.18 -16.23 20.54
C GLU A 140 -3.98 -17.38 19.92
N LYS A 141 -3.59 -17.84 18.72
CA LYS A 141 -4.17 -18.97 17.99
C LYS A 141 -5.66 -18.80 17.57
N MET A 142 -5.98 -17.70 16.91
CA MET A 142 -7.32 -17.52 16.32
C MET A 142 -7.47 -18.22 14.96
N LYS A 143 -8.66 -18.78 14.71
CA LYS A 143 -9.03 -19.29 13.37
C LYS A 143 -9.20 -18.12 12.39
N ARG A 144 -8.94 -18.35 11.09
CA ARG A 144 -9.10 -17.32 10.03
C ARG A 144 -10.49 -16.68 10.01
N SER A 145 -11.55 -17.46 10.25
CA SER A 145 -12.91 -16.93 10.35
C SER A 145 -13.07 -15.94 11.50
N GLN A 146 -12.50 -16.23 12.65
CA GLN A 146 -12.53 -15.35 13.82
C GLN A 146 -11.71 -14.07 13.60
N GLN A 147 -10.59 -14.15 12.87
CA GLN A 147 -9.81 -12.97 12.51
C GLN A 147 -10.62 -12.01 11.63
N LEU A 148 -11.38 -12.55 10.68
CA LEU A 148 -12.26 -11.76 9.82
C LEU A 148 -13.43 -11.16 10.61
N ASP A 149 -14.02 -11.90 11.56
CA ASP A 149 -15.06 -11.39 12.45
C ASP A 149 -14.56 -10.25 13.34
N ASN A 150 -13.35 -10.36 13.88
CA ASN A 150 -12.73 -9.29 14.65
C ASN A 150 -12.45 -8.05 13.80
N LEU A 151 -12.04 -8.24 12.57
CA LEU A 151 -11.81 -7.13 11.64
C LEU A 151 -13.11 -6.38 11.32
N ILE A 152 -14.20 -7.12 11.03
CA ILE A 152 -15.53 -6.54 10.82
C ILE A 152 -15.98 -5.78 12.07
N ARG A 153 -15.86 -6.40 13.24
CA ARG A 153 -16.20 -5.77 14.51
C ARG A 153 -15.40 -4.50 14.75
N ALA A 154 -14.10 -4.53 14.50
CA ALA A 154 -13.23 -3.37 14.65
C ALA A 154 -13.68 -2.20 13.75
N CYS A 155 -14.04 -2.48 12.49
CA CYS A 155 -14.59 -1.46 11.60
C CYS A 155 -15.90 -0.89 12.15
N ILE A 156 -16.81 -1.73 12.62
CA ILE A 156 -18.11 -1.29 13.19
C ILE A 156 -17.89 -0.37 14.41
N GLU A 157 -16.95 -0.71 15.29
CA GLU A 157 -16.64 0.11 16.47
C GLU A 157 -15.93 1.45 16.13
N LEU A 158 -15.41 1.58 14.92
CA LEU A 158 -14.80 2.82 14.43
C LEU A 158 -15.79 3.74 13.71
N ILE A 159 -17.02 3.28 13.46
CA ILE A 159 -18.05 4.12 12.84
C ILE A 159 -18.42 5.25 13.81
N SER A 160 -18.35 6.47 13.30
CA SER A 160 -18.78 7.67 14.01
C SER A 160 -19.33 8.71 13.03
N PRO A 161 -19.98 9.78 13.49
CA PRO A 161 -20.44 10.86 12.61
C PRO A 161 -19.31 11.50 11.78
N HIS A 162 -18.06 11.46 12.28
CA HIS A 162 -16.88 12.00 11.61
C HIS A 162 -16.19 10.99 10.71
N THR A 163 -16.47 9.69 10.87
CA THR A 163 -15.82 8.58 10.13
C THR A 163 -16.83 7.54 9.64
N PRO A 164 -17.90 7.95 8.91
CA PRO A 164 -18.95 7.04 8.47
C PRO A 164 -18.45 6.01 7.44
N GLN A 165 -17.35 6.29 6.74
CA GLN A 165 -16.79 5.40 5.72
C GLN A 165 -16.30 4.06 6.28
N TRP A 166 -16.13 3.91 7.60
CA TRP A 166 -15.87 2.60 8.23
C TRP A 166 -17.00 1.60 8.01
N GLU A 167 -18.22 2.07 7.76
CA GLU A 167 -19.35 1.23 7.35
C GLU A 167 -19.06 0.51 6.03
N MET A 168 -18.52 1.23 5.02
CA MET A 168 -18.11 0.63 3.75
C MET A 168 -16.98 -0.38 3.94
N ALA A 169 -16.03 -0.11 4.84
CA ALA A 169 -14.97 -1.04 5.17
C ALA A 169 -15.53 -2.33 5.79
N ALA A 170 -16.42 -2.21 6.78
CA ALA A 170 -17.10 -3.35 7.38
C ALA A 170 -17.86 -4.17 6.33
N ALA A 171 -18.62 -3.50 5.46
CA ALA A 171 -19.38 -4.15 4.38
C ALA A 171 -18.46 -4.93 3.43
N ARG A 172 -17.30 -4.38 3.02
CA ARG A 172 -16.32 -5.11 2.18
C ARG A 172 -15.83 -6.39 2.84
N PHE A 173 -15.48 -6.34 4.12
CA PHE A 173 -15.03 -7.54 4.86
C PHE A 173 -16.18 -8.53 5.07
N MET A 174 -17.41 -8.07 5.28
CA MET A 174 -18.59 -8.93 5.32
C MET A 174 -18.82 -9.64 3.97
N MET A 175 -18.62 -8.97 2.85
CA MET A 175 -18.72 -9.57 1.51
C MET A 175 -17.65 -10.65 1.29
N ILE A 176 -16.41 -10.45 1.79
CA ILE A 176 -15.39 -11.49 1.76
C ILE A 176 -15.84 -12.70 2.58
N LYS A 177 -16.36 -12.49 3.79
CA LYS A 177 -16.88 -13.56 4.65
C LYS A 177 -18.00 -14.33 3.98
N LEU A 178 -18.98 -13.62 3.41
CA LEU A 178 -20.12 -14.22 2.73
C LEU A 178 -19.67 -15.07 1.54
N ARG A 179 -18.84 -14.52 0.65
CA ARG A 179 -18.31 -15.28 -0.50
C ARG A 179 -17.59 -16.56 -0.08
N ARG A 180 -16.79 -16.51 0.98
CA ARG A 180 -16.11 -17.71 1.53
C ARG A 180 -17.09 -18.73 2.07
N SER A 181 -18.11 -18.29 2.82
CA SER A 181 -19.16 -19.17 3.35
C SER A 181 -19.95 -19.86 2.24
N VAL A 182 -20.36 -19.09 1.22
CA VAL A 182 -21.06 -19.63 0.05
C VAL A 182 -20.18 -20.63 -0.71
N SER A 183 -18.93 -20.26 -1.01
CA SER A 183 -17.99 -21.15 -1.69
C SER A 183 -17.75 -22.46 -0.92
N GLN A 184 -17.62 -22.39 0.40
CA GLN A 184 -17.44 -23.56 1.24
C GLN A 184 -18.68 -24.48 1.22
N ARG A 185 -19.87 -23.92 1.31
CA ARG A 185 -21.15 -24.70 1.22
C ARG A 185 -21.30 -25.36 -0.16
N MET A 186 -21.01 -24.63 -1.23
CA MET A 186 -21.06 -25.18 -2.58
C MET A 186 -20.08 -26.34 -2.77
N GLN A 187 -18.85 -26.19 -2.27
CA GLN A 187 -17.85 -27.27 -2.28
C GLN A 187 -18.31 -28.51 -1.50
N GLN A 188 -18.93 -28.33 -0.32
CA GLN A 188 -19.48 -29.42 0.48
C GLN A 188 -20.62 -30.15 -0.25
N GLN A 189 -21.37 -29.46 -1.10
CA GLN A 189 -22.44 -30.03 -1.92
C GLN A 189 -21.96 -30.57 -3.28
N GLY A 190 -20.66 -30.55 -3.53
CA GLY A 190 -20.07 -31.06 -4.77
C GLY A 190 -20.21 -30.11 -5.97
N ILE A 191 -20.71 -28.89 -5.77
CA ILE A 191 -20.94 -27.87 -6.82
C ILE A 191 -19.59 -27.24 -7.21
N ARG A 192 -19.08 -27.55 -8.41
CA ARG A 192 -17.76 -27.10 -8.87
C ARG A 192 -17.82 -26.18 -10.08
N THR A 193 -18.79 -26.34 -10.94
CA THR A 193 -18.90 -25.58 -12.19
C THR A 193 -19.82 -24.35 -12.06
N LEU A 194 -19.67 -23.38 -12.97
CA LEU A 194 -20.53 -22.21 -13.01
C LEU A 194 -21.99 -22.59 -13.30
N ALA A 195 -22.22 -23.58 -14.20
CA ALA A 195 -23.52 -24.09 -14.53
C ALA A 195 -24.24 -24.70 -13.32
N GLU A 196 -23.54 -25.55 -12.53
CA GLU A 196 -24.05 -26.11 -11.28
C GLU A 196 -24.38 -25.02 -10.24
N LYS A 197 -23.58 -23.95 -10.19
CA LYS A 197 -23.85 -22.81 -9.30
C LYS A 197 -25.14 -22.07 -9.68
N LEU A 198 -25.38 -21.86 -10.97
CA LEU A 198 -26.59 -21.21 -11.47
C LEU A 198 -27.83 -22.06 -11.17
N LEU A 199 -27.78 -23.36 -11.44
CA LEU A 199 -28.89 -24.29 -11.13
C LEU A 199 -29.17 -24.36 -9.62
N TYR A 200 -28.17 -24.28 -8.77
CA TYR A 200 -28.37 -24.27 -7.31
C TYR A 200 -29.03 -22.97 -6.80
N LEU A 201 -28.83 -21.83 -7.49
CA LEU A 201 -29.43 -20.55 -7.12
C LEU A 201 -30.88 -20.41 -7.63
N GLU A 202 -31.29 -21.25 -8.58
CA GLU A 202 -32.67 -21.30 -9.14
C GLU A 202 -33.55 -22.30 -8.41
N SER A 203 -33.01 -23.15 -7.53
CA SER A 203 -33.70 -24.15 -6.73
C SER A 203 -34.00 -23.63 -5.33
#